data_0410b9b4ab8b68746cfdb835aa7548cd
#
_entry.id   0410b9b4ab8b68746cfdb835aa7548cd
#
_cell.length_a   1.000
_cell.length_b   1.000
_cell.length_c   1.000
_cell.angle_alpha   90.00
_cell.angle_beta   90.00
_cell.angle_gamma   90.00
#
_symmetry.space_group_name_H-M   'P 1'
#
loop_
_entity.id
_entity.type
_entity.pdbx_description
1 polymer ?
#
loop_
_entity_poly.entity_id
_entity_poly.type
_entity_poly.pdbx_seq_one_letter_code
_entity_poly.pdbx_strand_id
1 'polypeptide(L)'
;MPMKIGIYCMVRVVCLDQREYMFENFEKNHVLLRPGAKVTQFYADGVDYALADGTTDSLRGYDNIVLAMGSRSNTALKETAEKVAGQVLVIGEAAKAPGNAVLATGDALEAALKI
;
A
#
# COMPACT_ATOMS: atom_id res chain seq x y z
N MET A 1 -6.35 25.63 -13.37
CA MET A 1 -7.28 24.49 -13.29
C MET A 1 -7.26 23.96 -11.86
N PRO A 2 -8.40 23.73 -11.23
CA PRO A 2 -8.39 23.10 -9.91
C PRO A 2 -7.84 21.68 -10.05
N MET A 3 -6.85 21.34 -9.22
CA MET A 3 -6.27 20.01 -9.17
C MET A 3 -7.33 19.01 -8.71
N LYS A 4 -7.60 17.99 -9.53
CA LYS A 4 -8.49 16.89 -9.16
C LYS A 4 -7.66 15.80 -8.50
N ILE A 5 -7.94 15.49 -7.25
CA ILE A 5 -7.28 14.43 -6.51
C ILE A 5 -8.30 13.34 -6.22
N GLY A 6 -8.03 12.14 -6.68
CA GLY A 6 -8.82 10.96 -6.35
C GLY A 6 -7.99 9.99 -5.51
N ILE A 7 -8.47 9.59 -4.35
CA ILE A 7 -7.79 8.62 -3.48
C ILE A 7 -8.63 7.34 -3.41
N TYR A 8 -8.02 6.24 -3.83
CA TYR A 8 -8.63 4.91 -3.94
C TYR A 8 -7.90 3.93 -3.03
N CYS A 9 -7.92 4.17 -1.73
CA CYS A 9 -7.36 3.18 -0.84
C CYS A 9 -8.17 3.07 0.44
N MET A 10 -8.14 1.91 1.03
CA MET A 10 -8.66 1.69 2.35
C MET A 10 -7.67 2.27 3.33
N VAL A 11 -7.94 3.44 3.87
CA VAL A 11 -7.18 4.01 4.99
C VAL A 11 -7.46 3.13 6.22
N ARG A 12 -6.65 2.12 6.39
CA ARG A 12 -6.67 1.26 7.57
C ARG A 12 -5.69 1.82 8.59
N VAL A 13 -6.19 2.14 9.77
CA VAL A 13 -5.38 2.47 10.96
C VAL A 13 -4.55 3.74 10.86
N VAL A 14 -5.21 4.83 11.05
CA VAL A 14 -4.60 6.09 11.52
C VAL A 14 -5.25 6.38 12.87
N CYS A 15 -4.53 7.02 13.82
CA CYS A 15 -5.14 7.53 15.04
C CYS A 15 -6.37 8.37 14.71
N LEU A 16 -7.42 8.28 15.51
CA LEU A 16 -8.71 8.94 15.23
C LEU A 16 -8.53 10.42 14.90
N ASP A 17 -7.75 11.14 15.70
CA ASP A 17 -7.49 12.57 15.51
C ASP A 17 -6.82 12.90 14.17
N GLN A 18 -5.85 12.06 13.74
CA GLN A 18 -5.19 12.22 12.45
C GLN A 18 -6.14 11.91 11.30
N ARG A 19 -7.04 10.94 11.49
CA ARG A 19 -8.03 10.57 10.49
C ARG A 19 -9.03 11.70 10.27
N GLU A 20 -9.57 12.31 11.33
CA GLU A 20 -10.50 13.43 11.25
C GLU A 20 -9.87 14.61 10.52
N TYR A 21 -8.67 15.02 10.94
CA TYR A 21 -7.91 16.07 10.27
C TYR A 21 -7.68 15.80 8.77
N MET A 22 -7.39 14.56 8.43
CA MET A 22 -7.20 14.16 7.03
C MET A 22 -8.49 14.29 6.22
N PHE A 23 -9.63 13.85 6.75
CA PHE A 23 -10.92 13.98 6.07
C PHE A 23 -11.34 15.43 5.89
N GLU A 24 -11.16 16.28 6.90
CA GLU A 24 -11.37 17.72 6.77
C GLU A 24 -10.54 18.35 5.64
N ASN A 25 -9.27 17.96 5.52
CA ASN A 25 -8.42 18.42 4.43
C ASN A 25 -8.89 17.91 3.06
N PHE A 26 -9.40 16.68 2.99
CA PHE A 26 -9.98 16.15 1.75
C PHE A 26 -11.19 16.95 1.30
N GLU A 27 -12.10 17.29 2.22
CA GLU A 27 -13.26 18.15 1.93
C GLU A 27 -12.82 19.54 1.48
N LYS A 28 -11.93 20.21 2.22
CA LYS A 28 -11.41 21.55 1.89
C LYS A 28 -10.76 21.60 0.51
N ASN A 29 -10.13 20.53 0.08
CA ASN A 29 -9.42 20.44 -1.20
C ASN A 29 -10.23 19.72 -2.29
N HIS A 30 -11.52 19.48 -2.06
CA HIS A 30 -12.43 18.81 -3.00
C HIS A 30 -11.89 17.46 -3.50
N VAL A 31 -11.26 16.68 -2.61
CA VAL A 31 -10.74 15.35 -2.92
C VAL A 31 -11.90 14.36 -3.04
N LEU A 32 -11.98 13.69 -4.17
CA LEU A 32 -12.99 12.67 -4.42
C LEU A 32 -12.53 11.32 -3.84
N LEU A 33 -13.24 10.82 -2.83
CA LEU A 33 -12.98 9.51 -2.25
C LEU A 33 -13.88 8.44 -2.88
N ARG A 34 -13.30 7.28 -3.21
CA ARG A 34 -14.00 6.09 -3.70
C ARG A 34 -13.59 4.86 -2.90
N PRO A 35 -14.06 4.74 -1.65
CA PRO A 35 -13.76 3.55 -0.84
C PRO A 35 -14.38 2.29 -1.47
N GLY A 36 -13.67 1.16 -1.36
CA GLY A 36 -14.12 -0.11 -1.92
C GLY A 36 -14.02 -0.22 -3.45
N ALA A 37 -13.48 0.79 -4.14
CA ALA A 37 -13.21 0.72 -5.56
C ALA A 37 -11.97 -0.13 -5.85
N LYS A 38 -12.05 -1.00 -6.85
CA LYS A 38 -10.94 -1.79 -7.39
C LYS A 38 -10.62 -1.30 -8.79
N VAL A 39 -9.43 -0.75 -8.98
CA VAL A 39 -8.97 -0.34 -10.31
C VAL A 39 -8.82 -1.56 -11.20
N THR A 40 -9.40 -1.51 -12.39
CA THR A 40 -9.40 -2.59 -13.37
C THR A 40 -8.53 -2.30 -14.59
N GLN A 41 -8.42 -1.03 -14.98
CA GLN A 41 -7.64 -0.60 -16.14
C GLN A 41 -7.02 0.78 -15.88
N PHE A 42 -5.80 0.98 -16.38
CA PHE A 42 -5.09 2.27 -16.38
C PHE A 42 -5.05 2.86 -17.79
N TYR A 43 -5.15 4.18 -17.86
CA TYR A 43 -5.01 4.98 -19.08
C TYR A 43 -4.06 6.15 -18.81
N ALA A 44 -3.66 6.84 -19.85
CA ALA A 44 -2.74 7.97 -19.72
C ALA A 44 -3.30 9.13 -18.88
N ASP A 45 -4.62 9.28 -18.85
CA ASP A 45 -5.33 10.36 -18.17
C ASP A 45 -6.29 9.89 -17.08
N GLY A 46 -6.28 8.60 -16.71
CA GLY A 46 -7.21 8.10 -15.73
C GLY A 46 -7.26 6.60 -15.56
N VAL A 47 -8.33 6.13 -14.93
CA VAL A 47 -8.52 4.72 -14.59
C VAL A 47 -9.98 4.31 -14.77
N ASP A 48 -10.20 3.02 -15.07
CA ASP A 48 -11.48 2.36 -14.87
C ASP A 48 -11.45 1.61 -13.54
N TYR A 49 -12.57 1.57 -12.85
CA TYR A 49 -12.69 0.86 -11.59
C TYR A 49 -14.05 0.16 -11.46
N ALA A 50 -14.08 -0.88 -10.65
CA ALA A 50 -15.28 -1.59 -10.26
C ALA A 50 -15.56 -1.36 -8.78
N LEU A 51 -16.81 -1.15 -8.43
CA LEU A 51 -17.30 -1.09 -7.06
C LEU A 51 -17.64 -2.48 -6.53
N ALA A 52 -17.83 -2.61 -5.22
CA ALA A 52 -18.15 -3.88 -4.58
C ALA A 52 -19.50 -4.48 -5.03
N ASP A 53 -20.41 -3.67 -5.52
CA ASP A 53 -21.70 -4.06 -6.10
C ASP A 53 -21.61 -4.56 -7.55
N GLY A 54 -20.41 -4.56 -8.13
CA GLY A 54 -20.15 -4.93 -9.52
C GLY A 54 -20.36 -3.81 -10.54
N THR A 55 -20.77 -2.63 -10.11
CA THR A 55 -20.86 -1.45 -10.98
C THR A 55 -19.47 -1.02 -11.43
N THR A 56 -19.32 -0.69 -12.69
CA THR A 56 -18.07 -0.15 -13.25
C THR A 56 -18.24 1.32 -13.61
N ASP A 57 -17.20 2.10 -13.37
CA ASP A 57 -17.17 3.50 -13.72
C ASP A 57 -15.73 3.91 -14.08
N SER A 58 -15.54 5.11 -14.60
CA SER A 58 -14.24 5.60 -15.03
C SER A 58 -13.98 7.03 -14.57
N LEU A 59 -12.71 7.29 -14.35
CA LEU A 59 -12.18 8.61 -14.02
C LEU A 59 -11.19 9.03 -15.08
N ARG A 60 -11.39 10.21 -15.62
CA ARG A 60 -10.59 10.77 -16.70
C ARG A 60 -10.21 12.23 -16.41
N GLY A 61 -9.21 12.70 -17.13
CA GLY A 61 -8.75 14.09 -17.04
C GLY A 61 -7.83 14.36 -15.86
N TYR A 62 -7.01 13.38 -15.48
CA TYR A 62 -5.96 13.51 -14.48
C TYR A 62 -4.60 13.56 -15.15
N ASP A 63 -3.75 14.49 -14.73
CA ASP A 63 -2.39 14.65 -15.26
C ASP A 63 -1.41 13.61 -14.70
N ASN A 64 -1.68 13.09 -13.50
CA ASN A 64 -0.82 12.13 -12.81
C ASN A 64 -1.63 11.05 -12.12
N ILE A 65 -1.11 9.83 -12.14
CA ILE A 65 -1.62 8.69 -11.41
C ILE A 65 -0.55 8.20 -10.45
N VAL A 66 -0.82 8.23 -9.16
CA VAL A 66 0.10 7.76 -8.11
C VAL A 66 -0.37 6.41 -7.60
N LEU A 67 0.50 5.40 -7.70
CA LEU A 67 0.25 4.06 -7.19
C LEU A 67 0.85 3.91 -5.79
N ALA A 68 -0.01 3.77 -4.78
CA ALA A 68 0.35 3.56 -3.39
C ALA A 68 -0.28 2.27 -2.87
N MET A 69 0.02 1.15 -3.53
CA MET A 69 -0.67 -0.14 -3.36
C MET A 69 0.02 -1.07 -2.35
N GLY A 70 0.85 -0.50 -1.47
CA GLY A 70 1.60 -1.26 -0.48
C GLY A 70 2.88 -1.88 -1.05
N SER A 71 3.44 -2.82 -0.31
CA SER A 71 4.68 -3.52 -0.67
C SER A 71 4.47 -5.03 -0.72
N ARG A 72 5.39 -5.72 -1.37
CA ARG A 72 5.42 -7.17 -1.48
C ARG A 72 6.77 -7.66 -0.97
N SER A 73 6.77 -8.76 -0.21
CA SER A 73 7.99 -9.42 0.21
C SER A 73 8.83 -9.83 -1.00
N ASN A 74 10.14 -9.54 -0.95
CA ASN A 74 11.10 -9.98 -1.94
C ASN A 74 12.08 -10.95 -1.29
N THR A 75 11.88 -12.22 -1.48
CA THR A 75 12.71 -13.31 -0.94
C THR A 75 13.48 -14.07 -2.01
N ALA A 76 13.74 -13.45 -3.16
CA ALA A 76 14.37 -14.09 -4.32
C ALA A 76 15.74 -14.72 -4.03
N LEU A 77 16.50 -14.16 -3.10
CA LEU A 77 17.83 -14.68 -2.72
C LEU A 77 17.77 -15.82 -1.69
N LYS A 78 16.63 -16.08 -1.07
CA LYS A 78 16.50 -17.07 0.01
C LYS A 78 16.93 -18.46 -0.43
N GLU A 79 16.37 -18.96 -1.51
CA GLU A 79 16.66 -20.28 -2.05
C GLU A 79 18.14 -20.45 -2.45
N THR A 80 18.74 -19.38 -2.97
CA THR A 80 20.17 -19.39 -3.34
C THR A 80 21.04 -19.41 -2.09
N ALA A 81 20.70 -18.65 -1.07
CA ALA A 81 21.42 -18.61 0.20
C ALA A 81 21.34 -19.96 0.94
N GLU A 82 20.19 -20.63 0.94
CA GLU A 82 19.98 -21.95 1.56
C GLU A 82 20.85 -23.05 0.94
N LYS A 83 21.32 -22.89 -0.30
CA LYS A 83 22.22 -23.86 -0.96
C LYS A 83 23.68 -23.77 -0.50
N VAL A 84 24.07 -22.61 0.04
CA VAL A 84 25.48 -22.32 0.40
C VAL A 84 25.71 -22.05 1.89
N ALA A 85 24.63 -21.82 2.65
CA ALA A 85 24.68 -21.53 4.09
C ALA A 85 23.91 -22.62 4.86
N GLY A 86 24.44 -23.04 6.00
CA GLY A 86 23.79 -24.03 6.86
C GLY A 86 22.55 -23.50 7.56
N GLN A 87 22.43 -22.18 7.70
CA GLN A 87 21.28 -21.51 8.26
C GLN A 87 21.01 -20.18 7.52
N VAL A 88 19.78 -19.92 7.16
CA VAL A 88 19.34 -18.68 6.53
C VAL A 88 18.14 -18.11 7.30
N LEU A 89 18.29 -16.91 7.80
CA LEU A 89 17.24 -16.17 8.49
C LEU A 89 16.83 -14.96 7.65
N VAL A 90 15.56 -14.89 7.31
CA VAL A 90 15.00 -13.76 6.54
C VAL A 90 14.36 -12.80 7.54
N ILE A 91 14.88 -11.59 7.61
CA ILE A 91 14.44 -10.53 8.53
C ILE A 91 14.14 -9.25 7.75
N GLY A 92 13.39 -8.34 8.35
CA GLY A 92 13.05 -7.04 7.78
C GLY A 92 11.56 -6.75 7.77
N GLU A 93 11.19 -5.54 7.44
CA GLU A 93 9.78 -5.10 7.46
C GLU A 93 8.86 -5.91 6.54
N ALA A 94 9.40 -6.49 5.49
CA ALA A 94 8.67 -7.28 4.49
C ALA A 94 9.16 -8.74 4.40
N ALA A 95 9.79 -9.28 5.44
CA ALA A 95 10.34 -10.63 5.44
C ALA A 95 9.26 -11.71 5.30
N LYS A 96 8.17 -11.59 6.04
CA LYS A 96 7.01 -12.50 6.03
C LYS A 96 5.82 -11.88 5.33
N ALA A 97 5.53 -10.63 5.65
CA ALA A 97 4.48 -9.81 5.07
C ALA A 97 4.87 -8.33 5.26
N PRO A 98 4.40 -7.42 4.40
CA PRO A 98 4.63 -5.99 4.61
C PRO A 98 4.21 -5.55 6.02
N GLY A 99 5.13 -4.89 6.71
CA GLY A 99 4.99 -4.48 8.10
C GLY A 99 5.54 -3.09 8.37
N ASN A 100 6.17 -2.91 9.51
CA ASN A 100 6.78 -1.66 9.93
C ASN A 100 8.15 -1.91 10.62
N ALA A 101 8.83 -0.82 10.98
CA ALA A 101 10.14 -0.91 11.63
C ALA A 101 10.12 -1.68 12.96
N VAL A 102 9.04 -1.65 13.71
CA VAL A 102 8.88 -2.39 14.97
C VAL A 102 8.92 -3.90 14.71
N LEU A 103 8.22 -4.37 13.69
CA LEU A 103 8.23 -5.77 13.28
C LEU A 103 9.62 -6.19 12.80
N ALA A 104 10.28 -5.35 11.99
CA ALA A 104 11.63 -5.60 11.52
C ALA A 104 12.64 -5.75 12.67
N THR A 105 12.55 -4.89 13.69
CA THR A 105 13.42 -4.95 14.89
C THR A 105 13.12 -6.19 15.72
N GLY A 106 11.86 -6.55 15.89
CA GLY A 106 11.44 -7.77 16.57
C GLY A 106 11.95 -9.03 15.87
N ASP A 107 11.81 -9.12 14.55
CA ASP A 107 12.34 -10.24 13.75
C ASP A 107 13.87 -10.35 13.86
N ALA A 108 14.58 -9.20 13.89
CA ALA A 108 16.03 -9.19 14.06
C ALA A 108 16.46 -9.71 15.43
N LEU A 109 15.78 -9.32 16.50
CA LEU A 109 16.02 -9.82 17.84
C LEU A 109 15.76 -11.33 17.93
N GLU A 110 14.62 -11.79 17.40
CA GLU A 110 14.28 -13.21 17.37
C GLU A 110 15.32 -14.05 16.59
N ALA A 111 15.81 -13.50 15.49
CA ALA A 111 16.85 -14.14 14.68
C ALA A 111 18.18 -14.22 15.45
N ALA A 112 18.59 -13.14 16.12
CA ALA A 112 19.81 -13.10 16.91
C ALA A 112 19.81 -14.11 18.08
N LEU A 113 18.64 -14.40 18.64
CA LEU A 113 18.51 -15.39 19.73
C LEU A 113 18.58 -16.86 19.22
N LYS A 114 18.57 -17.09 17.89
CA LYS A 114 18.65 -18.43 17.26
C LYS A 114 20.03 -18.76 16.74
N ILE A 115 20.96 -17.82 16.82
CA ILE A 115 22.37 -18.00 16.42
C ILE A 115 23.17 -18.35 17.67
#